data_73e1cafec9583fdade601378e28682e1
#
_entry.id   73e1cafec9583fdade601378e28682e1
#
_cell.length_a   1.000
_cell.length_b   1.000
_cell.length_c   1.000
_cell.angle_alpha   90.00
_cell.angle_beta   90.00
_cell.angle_gamma   90.00
#
_symmetry.space_group_name_H-M   'P 1'
#
loop_
_entity.id
_entity.type
_entity.pdbx_description
1 polymer ?
#
loop_
_entity_poly.entity_id
_entity_poly.type
_entity_poly.pdbx_seq_one_letter_code
_entity_poly.pdbx_strand_id
1 'polypeptide(L)'
;SSAASDVYKRQVVFAKKKSPKTIQNALSTTVHSFTKDRDYEVVISADFLTPNDNVLFVDDFLAYGNAALGIIDLIKQSGANLVGMGFIIEKAFQNGRKKLEEQGVRVESLAIIEDLSNCCIKIKDE
;
A
#
# COMPACT_ATOMS: atom_id res chain seq x y z
N SER A 1 0.95 18.63 -3.19
CA SER A 1 1.89 18.15 -2.19
C SER A 1 1.41 18.50 -0.78
N SER A 2 1.81 17.72 0.18
CA SER A 2 1.55 18.03 1.59
C SER A 2 2.59 19.01 2.12
N ALA A 3 2.22 19.78 3.18
CA ALA A 3 3.15 20.69 3.83
C ALA A 3 4.43 20.00 4.34
N ALA A 4 4.28 18.77 4.85
CA ALA A 4 5.44 17.98 5.30
C ALA A 4 6.37 17.61 4.13
N SER A 5 5.80 17.33 2.96
CA SER A 5 6.56 17.05 1.75
C SER A 5 7.42 18.26 1.35
N ASP A 6 6.87 19.45 1.40
CA ASP A 6 7.57 20.69 1.05
C ASP A 6 8.68 21.01 2.05
N VAL A 7 8.41 20.87 3.34
CA VAL A 7 9.37 21.21 4.42
C VAL A 7 10.59 20.29 4.37
N TYR A 8 10.39 19.00 4.16
CA TYR A 8 11.48 18.01 4.19
C TYR A 8 11.96 17.62 2.78
N LYS A 9 11.50 18.28 1.74
CA LYS A 9 11.86 17.95 0.34
C LYS A 9 11.53 16.50 0.00
N ARG A 10 10.45 15.98 0.57
CA ARG A 10 9.93 14.65 0.26
C ARG A 10 8.94 14.75 -0.88
N GLN A 11 8.94 13.75 -1.73
CA GLN A 11 8.00 13.68 -2.84
C GLN A 11 6.88 12.71 -2.51
N VAL A 12 5.64 13.10 -2.86
CA VAL A 12 4.48 12.22 -2.77
C VAL A 12 4.18 11.71 -4.17
N VAL A 13 4.11 10.38 -4.29
CA VAL A 13 3.82 9.70 -5.55
C VAL A 13 2.57 8.86 -5.35
N PHE A 14 1.61 9.00 -6.26
CA PHE A 14 0.34 8.28 -6.18
C PHE A 14 0.36 7.03 -7.05
N ALA A 15 0.00 5.90 -6.45
CA ALA A 15 -0.34 4.70 -7.21
C ALA A 15 -1.80 4.81 -7.65
N LYS A 16 -2.07 4.50 -8.91
CA LYS A 16 -3.41 4.66 -9.49
C LYS A 16 -3.87 3.37 -10.15
N LYS A 17 -5.18 3.13 -10.13
CA LYS A 17 -5.76 2.11 -10.98
C LYS A 17 -5.60 2.53 -12.43
N LYS A 18 -5.35 1.56 -13.30
CA LYS A 18 -5.14 1.85 -14.72
C LYS A 18 -6.31 2.66 -15.27
N SER A 19 -5.97 3.80 -15.85
CA SER A 19 -6.91 4.67 -16.53
C SER A 19 -6.81 4.41 -18.05
N PRO A 20 -7.86 4.75 -18.85
CA PRO A 20 -7.78 4.68 -20.31
C PRO A 20 -6.67 5.55 -20.90
N LYS A 21 -6.17 6.53 -20.14
CA LYS A 21 -5.07 7.39 -20.60
C LYS A 21 -3.75 6.69 -20.35
N THR A 22 -2.92 6.61 -21.39
CA THR A 22 -1.61 5.99 -21.31
C THR A 22 -0.68 6.85 -20.45
N ILE A 23 -0.08 6.23 -19.44
CA ILE A 23 1.01 6.85 -18.68
C ILE A 23 2.31 6.40 -19.35
N GLN A 24 3.16 7.36 -19.72
CA GLN A 24 4.48 7.04 -20.25
C GLN A 24 5.38 6.52 -19.11
N ASN A 25 6.19 5.50 -19.40
CA ASN A 25 7.09 4.88 -18.43
C ASN A 25 6.33 4.39 -17.17
N ALA A 26 5.21 3.72 -17.38
CA ALA A 26 4.46 3.17 -16.27
C ALA A 26 5.02 1.82 -15.84
N LEU A 27 5.17 1.65 -14.53
CA LEU A 27 5.29 0.34 -13.91
C LEU A 27 3.89 -0.12 -13.56
N SER A 28 3.58 -1.39 -13.77
CA SER A 28 2.26 -1.93 -13.50
C SER A 28 2.31 -3.28 -12.80
N THR A 29 1.27 -3.57 -12.06
CA THR A 29 1.06 -4.88 -11.45
C THR A 29 -0.43 -5.18 -11.41
N THR A 30 -0.78 -6.45 -11.40
CA THR A 30 -2.17 -6.91 -11.28
C THR A 30 -2.49 -7.23 -9.83
N VAL A 31 -3.62 -6.72 -9.37
CA VAL A 31 -4.12 -6.93 -8.01
C VAL A 31 -5.49 -7.58 -8.08
N HIS A 32 -5.73 -8.60 -7.27
CA HIS A 32 -7.05 -9.21 -7.13
C HIS A 32 -7.85 -8.52 -6.04
N SER A 33 -9.06 -8.08 -6.38
CA SER A 33 -10.00 -7.52 -5.42
C SER A 33 -10.96 -8.61 -4.93
N PHE A 34 -10.86 -8.98 -3.67
CA PHE A 34 -11.79 -9.94 -3.07
C PHE A 34 -13.22 -9.38 -2.98
N THR A 35 -13.35 -8.09 -2.72
CA THR A 35 -14.67 -7.44 -2.58
C THR A 35 -15.44 -7.46 -3.91
N LYS A 36 -14.77 -7.22 -5.02
CA LYS A 36 -15.38 -7.18 -6.35
C LYS A 36 -15.18 -8.46 -7.15
N ASP A 37 -14.41 -9.41 -6.60
CA ASP A 37 -14.04 -10.68 -7.23
C ASP A 37 -13.54 -10.50 -8.66
N ARG A 38 -12.62 -9.57 -8.84
CA ARG A 38 -12.02 -9.32 -10.15
C ARG A 38 -10.62 -8.73 -9.99
N ASP A 39 -9.83 -8.86 -11.05
CA ASP A 39 -8.50 -8.30 -11.12
C ASP A 39 -8.55 -6.86 -11.65
N TYR A 40 -7.62 -6.05 -11.19
CA TYR A 40 -7.39 -4.72 -11.73
C TYR A 40 -5.90 -4.42 -11.77
N GLU A 41 -5.51 -3.49 -12.63
CA GLU A 41 -4.12 -3.04 -12.70
C GLU A 41 -3.90 -1.80 -11.84
N VAL A 42 -2.77 -1.78 -11.15
CA VAL A 42 -2.26 -0.61 -10.45
C VAL A 42 -1.00 -0.16 -11.17
N VAL A 43 -0.91 1.13 -11.41
CA VAL A 43 0.21 1.73 -12.14
C VAL A 43 0.84 2.86 -11.34
N ILE A 44 2.12 3.03 -11.55
CA ILE A 44 2.89 4.15 -11.01
C ILE A 44 3.87 4.62 -12.07
N SER A 45 4.15 5.91 -12.09
CA SER A 45 5.15 6.43 -13.03
C SER A 45 6.56 6.06 -12.58
N ALA A 46 7.31 5.43 -13.47
CA ALA A 46 8.71 5.11 -13.23
C ALA A 46 9.59 6.36 -13.14
N ASP A 47 9.11 7.49 -13.64
CA ASP A 47 9.85 8.76 -13.59
C ASP A 47 10.03 9.27 -12.16
N PHE A 48 9.14 8.85 -11.25
CA PHE A 48 9.14 9.31 -9.86
C PHE A 48 9.68 8.27 -8.88
N LEU A 49 10.10 7.11 -9.36
CA LEU A 49 10.62 6.03 -8.51
C LEU A 49 11.90 5.47 -9.10
N THR A 50 13.01 5.67 -8.39
CA THR A 50 14.35 5.26 -8.84
C THR A 50 14.99 4.32 -7.82
N PRO A 51 16.05 3.58 -8.20
CA PRO A 51 16.79 2.74 -7.26
C PRO A 51 17.39 3.48 -6.06
N ASN A 52 17.51 4.80 -6.15
CA ASN A 52 18.05 5.63 -5.07
C ASN A 52 16.99 6.06 -4.05
N ASP A 53 15.73 5.76 -4.30
CA ASP A 53 14.65 6.23 -3.45
C ASP A 53 14.39 5.27 -2.28
N ASN A 54 14.10 5.86 -1.13
CA ASN A 54 13.56 5.17 0.03
C ASN A 54 12.07 5.50 0.11
N VAL A 55 11.23 4.47 0.09
CA VAL A 55 9.79 4.62 -0.08
C VAL A 55 9.07 4.19 1.19
N LEU A 56 8.20 5.06 1.68
CA LEU A 56 7.20 4.72 2.68
C LEU A 56 5.85 4.69 1.98
N PHE A 57 5.18 3.55 2.00
CA PHE A 57 3.83 3.43 1.48
C PHE A 57 2.81 3.72 2.58
N VAL A 58 1.82 4.55 2.26
CA VAL A 58 0.74 4.90 3.20
C VAL A 58 -0.60 4.69 2.50
N ASP A 59 -1.53 4.02 3.19
CA ASP A 59 -2.88 3.79 2.70
C ASP A 59 -3.88 3.92 3.85
N ASP A 60 -5.17 3.99 3.51
CA ASP A 60 -6.21 4.12 4.53
C ASP A 60 -6.53 2.78 5.23
N PHE A 61 -6.72 1.69 4.48
CA PHE A 61 -7.11 0.39 5.01
C PHE A 61 -6.13 -0.72 4.66
N LEU A 62 -5.81 -1.54 5.63
CA LEU A 62 -5.18 -2.85 5.42
C LEU A 62 -6.21 -3.94 5.70
N ALA A 63 -6.60 -4.67 4.67
CA ALA A 63 -7.54 -5.78 4.75
C ALA A 63 -6.82 -7.11 4.44
N TYR A 64 -7.04 -7.67 3.26
CA TYR A 64 -6.35 -8.91 2.84
C TYR A 64 -4.90 -8.70 2.41
N GLY A 65 -4.51 -7.46 2.15
CA GLY A 65 -3.13 -7.12 1.79
C GLY A 65 -2.81 -7.25 0.31
N ASN A 66 -3.76 -7.57 -0.55
CA ASN A 66 -3.48 -7.76 -1.98
C ASN A 66 -3.00 -6.48 -2.66
N ALA A 67 -3.63 -5.35 -2.38
CA ALA A 67 -3.19 -4.07 -2.93
C ALA A 67 -1.77 -3.73 -2.46
N ALA A 68 -1.49 -3.94 -1.18
CA ALA A 68 -0.15 -3.70 -0.63
C ALA A 68 0.90 -4.64 -1.22
N LEU A 69 0.55 -5.91 -1.45
CA LEU A 69 1.45 -6.83 -2.16
C LEU A 69 1.74 -6.35 -3.58
N GLY A 70 0.75 -5.79 -4.26
CA GLY A 70 0.95 -5.17 -5.58
C GLY A 70 1.92 -4.00 -5.51
N ILE A 71 1.82 -3.17 -4.49
CA ILE A 71 2.74 -2.06 -4.28
C ILE A 71 4.18 -2.56 -4.03
N ILE A 72 4.34 -3.64 -3.26
CA ILE A 72 5.66 -4.26 -3.06
C ILE A 72 6.25 -4.67 -4.41
N ASP A 73 5.45 -5.29 -5.28
CA ASP A 73 5.90 -5.68 -6.61
C ASP A 73 6.33 -4.48 -7.45
N LEU A 74 5.54 -3.40 -7.45
CA LEU A 74 5.89 -2.18 -8.18
C LEU A 74 7.20 -1.57 -7.69
N ILE A 75 7.41 -1.54 -6.38
CA ILE A 75 8.62 -0.99 -5.78
C ILE A 75 9.83 -1.86 -6.15
N LYS A 76 9.67 -3.19 -6.16
CA LYS A 76 10.71 -4.10 -6.63
C LYS A 76 11.05 -3.86 -8.10
N GLN A 77 10.06 -3.66 -8.95
CA GLN A 77 10.28 -3.34 -10.37
C GLN A 77 11.11 -2.06 -10.54
N SER A 78 10.88 -1.06 -9.70
CA SER A 78 11.60 0.22 -9.76
C SER A 78 13.02 0.12 -9.23
N GLY A 79 13.34 -0.90 -8.46
CA GLY A 79 14.60 -1.03 -7.74
C GLY A 79 14.71 -0.18 -6.48
N ALA A 80 13.67 0.58 -6.14
CA ALA A 80 13.66 1.41 -4.94
C ALA A 80 13.62 0.57 -3.66
N ASN A 81 13.97 1.18 -2.54
CA ASN A 81 13.94 0.52 -1.24
C ASN A 81 12.62 0.84 -0.52
N LEU A 82 11.86 -0.19 -0.17
CA LEU A 82 10.66 -0.04 0.63
C LEU A 82 11.03 -0.05 2.11
N VAL A 83 10.87 1.09 2.77
CA VAL A 83 11.19 1.27 4.18
C VAL A 83 10.14 0.63 5.08
N GLY A 84 8.88 0.75 4.70
CA GLY A 84 7.77 0.19 5.46
C GLY A 84 6.43 0.60 4.88
N MET A 85 5.37 0.12 5.50
CA MET A 85 3.99 0.41 5.12
C MET A 85 3.20 0.88 6.33
N GLY A 86 2.48 1.99 6.17
CA GLY A 86 1.61 2.56 7.20
C GLY A 86 0.16 2.56 6.77
N PHE A 87 -0.74 2.24 7.69
CA PHE A 87 -2.17 2.21 7.44
C PHE A 87 -2.90 2.97 8.54
N ILE A 88 -4.00 3.63 8.17
CA ILE A 88 -4.84 4.28 9.17
C ILE A 88 -5.60 3.22 9.96
N ILE A 89 -6.26 2.29 9.26
CA ILE A 89 -7.06 1.24 9.88
C ILE A 89 -6.62 -0.12 9.34
N GLU A 90 -6.37 -1.05 10.25
CA GLU A 90 -6.06 -2.44 9.91
C GLU A 90 -7.20 -3.34 10.36
N LYS A 91 -7.69 -4.18 9.45
CA LYS A 91 -8.65 -5.24 9.73
C LYS A 91 -7.87 -6.52 9.99
N ALA A 92 -7.47 -6.74 11.25
CA ALA A 92 -6.55 -7.81 11.62
C ALA A 92 -7.12 -9.21 11.32
N PHE A 93 -8.45 -9.35 11.34
CA PHE A 93 -9.11 -10.61 11.04
C PHE A 93 -9.01 -11.04 9.57
N GLN A 94 -8.47 -10.20 8.69
CA GLN A 94 -8.28 -10.51 7.27
C GLN A 94 -6.82 -10.88 6.91
N ASN A 95 -5.93 -10.93 7.90
CA ASN A 95 -4.56 -11.45 7.78
C ASN A 95 -3.63 -10.73 6.79
N GLY A 96 -3.93 -9.49 6.43
CA GLY A 96 -3.07 -8.72 5.53
C GLY A 96 -1.66 -8.48 6.09
N ARG A 97 -1.57 -8.13 7.37
CA ARG A 97 -0.27 -7.89 8.03
C ARG A 97 0.67 -9.08 7.90
N LYS A 98 0.17 -10.28 8.15
CA LYS A 98 0.99 -11.49 8.07
C LYS A 98 1.62 -11.66 6.70
N LYS A 99 0.85 -11.45 5.63
CA LYS A 99 1.34 -11.54 4.26
C LYS A 99 2.46 -10.54 4.00
N LEU A 100 2.33 -9.32 4.50
CA LEU A 100 3.33 -8.26 4.31
C LEU A 100 4.59 -8.54 5.13
N GLU A 101 4.44 -8.97 6.36
CA GLU A 101 5.57 -9.31 7.22
C GLU A 101 6.36 -10.51 6.67
N GLU A 102 5.69 -11.47 6.03
CA GLU A 102 6.33 -12.59 5.34
C GLU A 102 7.21 -12.11 4.17
N GLN A 103 6.91 -10.94 3.61
CA GLN A 103 7.74 -10.29 2.59
C GLN A 103 8.89 -9.47 3.19
N GLY A 104 9.06 -9.48 4.51
CA GLY A 104 10.08 -8.71 5.18
C GLY A 104 9.75 -7.24 5.36
N VAL A 105 8.47 -6.85 5.23
CA VAL A 105 8.05 -5.46 5.30
C VAL A 105 7.58 -5.11 6.70
N ARG A 106 8.07 -3.97 7.22
CA ARG A 106 7.56 -3.41 8.47
C ARG A 106 6.18 -2.78 8.22
N VAL A 107 5.22 -3.15 9.06
CA VAL A 107 3.84 -2.66 8.97
C VAL A 107 3.46 -1.96 10.27
N GLU A 108 2.96 -0.73 10.14
CA GLU A 108 2.44 0.04 11.26
C GLU A 108 1.02 0.50 10.92
N SER A 109 0.12 0.41 11.90
CA SER A 109 -1.27 0.84 11.75
C SER A 109 -1.68 1.70 12.93
N LEU A 110 -2.44 2.77 12.67
CA LEU A 110 -2.89 3.66 13.73
C LEU A 110 -4.00 3.04 14.57
N ALA A 111 -4.89 2.28 13.94
CA ALA A 111 -5.97 1.56 14.63
C ALA A 111 -6.07 0.15 14.07
N ILE A 112 -6.21 -0.83 14.96
CA ILE A 112 -6.31 -2.24 14.59
C ILE A 112 -7.65 -2.76 15.08
N ILE A 113 -8.49 -3.20 14.13
CA ILE A 113 -9.78 -3.81 14.41
C ILE A 113 -9.57 -5.32 14.43
N GLU A 114 -9.73 -5.95 15.61
CA GLU A 114 -9.49 -7.38 15.75
C GLU A 114 -10.69 -8.23 15.37
N ASP A 115 -11.91 -7.71 15.62
CA ASP A 115 -13.11 -8.49 15.45
C ASP A 115 -14.30 -7.57 15.15
N LEU A 116 -15.19 -8.04 14.27
CA LEU A 116 -16.48 -7.40 13.96
C LEU A 116 -17.66 -8.28 14.37
N SER A 117 -17.44 -9.36 15.13
CA SER A 117 -18.50 -10.25 15.58
C SER A 117 -19.46 -9.53 16.54
N ASN A 118 -20.71 -10.02 16.61
CA ASN A 118 -21.75 -9.47 17.48
C ASN A 118 -22.07 -7.99 17.24
N CYS A 119 -21.89 -7.52 16.01
CA CYS A 119 -22.14 -6.13 15.62
C CYS A 119 -21.34 -5.10 16.43
N CYS A 120 -20.24 -5.51 17.03
CA CYS A 120 -19.36 -4.64 17.80
C CYS A 120 -17.96 -4.60 17.17
N ILE A 121 -17.40 -3.41 17.11
CA ILE A 121 -16.02 -3.23 16.67
C ILE A 121 -15.12 -3.40 17.88
N LYS A 122 -14.18 -4.35 17.79
CA LYS A 122 -13.17 -4.55 18.82
C LYS A 122 -11.86 -3.99 18.34
N ILE A 123 -11.37 -2.96 19.04
CA ILE A 123 -10.10 -2.30 18.74
C ILE A 123 -9.04 -2.88 19.66
N LYS A 124 -7.87 -3.18 19.10
CA LYS A 124 -6.74 -3.68 19.85
C LYS A 124 -6.11 -2.55 20.66
N ASP A 125 -5.95 -2.79 21.96
CA ASP A 125 -5.18 -1.92 22.82
C ASP A 125 -3.67 -2.15 22.57
N GLU A 126 -2.91 -1.09 22.63
CA GLU A 126 -1.46 -1.17 22.50
C GLU A 126 -0.79 -1.86 23.68
#